data_3e9f37da7b07dc809765390eadff3313
#
_entry.id   3e9f37da7b07dc809765390eadff3313
#
_cell.length_a   1.000
_cell.length_b   1.000
_cell.length_c   1.000
_cell.angle_alpha   90.00
_cell.angle_beta   90.00
_cell.angle_gamma   90.00
#
_symmetry.space_group_name_H-M   'P 1'
#
loop_
_entity.id
_entity.type
_entity.pdbx_description
1 polymer ?
#
loop_
_entity_poly.entity_id
_entity_poly.type
_entity_poly.pdbx_seq_one_letter_code
_entity_poly.pdbx_strand_id
1 'polypeptide(L)'
;MPDKRLRMSRAGDQAGRPVMLAIAGDSAAGKTTLTAGLVEALGPERCVSLCTDDYHRYDRAERKSLPFTALHPDCNYIEIMEQHLQLLAGGQPILKPSYDHSTGQLIRPQLVEPNDFIIVEGLFPLYSKLARACFDVSVFLDPPEEVRRDWKVRRDMRKRGYTREQVLTELEAREPESAAFIRPQRQDADIVVRFGPIAGREDSSDTPLSAELMLRPTIRHPDLTEVLRPGLRRAMHLKLTRDTDGRPADTLHIHGYVPREESVALEKVIWASIGEPGSAAPECLGRLGPEARSEPLAITQLLLLHHLLEAGR
;
A
#
# COMPACT_ATOMS: atom_id res chain seq x y z
N MET A 1 -22.68 -7.35 -20.31
CA MET A 1 -21.90 -8.43 -19.72
C MET A 1 -22.02 -8.28 -18.21
N PRO A 2 -22.48 -9.27 -17.44
CA PRO A 2 -22.58 -9.11 -16.00
C PRO A 2 -21.19 -9.05 -15.37
N ASP A 3 -21.03 -8.06 -14.53
CA ASP A 3 -19.87 -7.70 -13.74
C ASP A 3 -19.33 -8.90 -12.93
N LYS A 4 -18.11 -9.35 -13.24
CA LYS A 4 -17.44 -10.46 -12.54
C LYS A 4 -16.80 -9.98 -11.24
N ARG A 5 -17.62 -9.57 -10.27
CA ARG A 5 -17.15 -9.19 -8.94
C ARG A 5 -17.05 -10.42 -8.03
N LEU A 6 -16.03 -10.45 -7.19
CA LEU A 6 -15.91 -11.43 -6.11
C LEU A 6 -17.17 -11.39 -5.23
N ARG A 7 -18.01 -12.41 -5.31
CA ARG A 7 -19.12 -12.63 -4.38
C ARG A 7 -18.64 -13.58 -3.30
N MET A 8 -18.19 -13.05 -2.18
CA MET A 8 -18.13 -13.83 -0.96
C MET A 8 -19.52 -13.79 -0.29
N SER A 9 -20.18 -14.93 -0.24
CA SER A 9 -21.39 -15.10 0.57
C SER A 9 -20.96 -15.25 2.02
N ARG A 10 -21.26 -14.24 2.85
CA ARG A 10 -21.19 -14.42 4.31
C ARG A 10 -22.24 -15.44 4.72
N ALA A 11 -21.81 -16.56 5.30
CA ALA A 11 -22.69 -17.48 5.99
C ALA A 11 -23.07 -16.87 7.34
N GLY A 12 -24.32 -16.43 7.48
CA GLY A 12 -24.96 -16.15 8.75
C GLY A 12 -24.80 -14.73 9.31
N ASP A 13 -25.91 -14.15 9.66
CA ASP A 13 -26.23 -12.86 10.27
C ASP A 13 -25.43 -12.47 11.55
N GLN A 14 -24.11 -12.33 11.44
CA GLN A 14 -23.33 -11.46 12.30
C GLN A 14 -22.59 -10.50 11.37
N ALA A 15 -22.94 -9.23 11.42
CA ALA A 15 -22.14 -8.17 10.81
C ALA A 15 -20.75 -8.22 11.46
N GLY A 16 -19.84 -9.00 10.86
CA GLY A 16 -18.47 -9.10 11.32
C GLY A 16 -17.82 -7.71 11.22
N ARG A 17 -16.86 -7.43 12.09
CA ARG A 17 -16.08 -6.20 12.00
C ARG A 17 -15.43 -6.09 10.61
N PRO A 18 -15.19 -4.87 10.09
CA PRO A 18 -14.43 -4.68 8.87
C PRO A 18 -13.04 -5.31 8.95
N VAL A 19 -12.54 -5.79 7.81
CA VAL A 19 -11.12 -6.16 7.68
C VAL A 19 -10.32 -4.89 7.37
N MET A 20 -9.31 -4.60 8.17
CA MET A 20 -8.55 -3.37 8.09
C MET A 20 -7.12 -3.61 7.58
N LEU A 21 -6.74 -2.91 6.52
CA LEU A 21 -5.39 -2.89 5.95
C LEU A 21 -4.74 -1.53 6.13
N ALA A 22 -3.53 -1.50 6.70
CA ALA A 22 -2.66 -0.33 6.68
C ALA A 22 -1.68 -0.39 5.51
N ILE A 23 -1.52 0.72 4.78
CA ILE A 23 -0.46 0.91 3.78
C ILE A 23 0.32 2.17 4.14
N ALA A 24 1.43 1.97 4.85
CA ALA A 24 2.34 3.02 5.26
C ALA A 24 3.50 3.21 4.28
N GLY A 25 4.18 4.33 4.38
CA GLY A 25 5.37 4.63 3.61
C GLY A 25 5.51 6.12 3.35
N ASP A 26 6.69 6.52 2.92
CA ASP A 26 7.01 7.92 2.67
C ASP A 26 6.20 8.51 1.49
N SER A 27 6.27 9.82 1.35
CA SER A 27 5.63 10.52 0.22
C SER A 27 6.19 10.00 -1.11
N ALA A 28 5.28 9.70 -2.04
CA ALA A 28 5.57 9.10 -3.35
C ALA A 28 6.14 7.67 -3.32
N ALA A 29 5.94 6.91 -2.26
CA ALA A 29 6.34 5.49 -2.21
C ALA A 29 5.45 4.56 -3.05
N GLY A 30 4.36 5.04 -3.66
CA GLY A 30 3.45 4.22 -4.49
C GLY A 30 2.18 3.75 -3.78
N LYS A 31 1.91 4.23 -2.56
CA LYS A 31 0.75 3.82 -1.74
C LYS A 31 -0.57 3.88 -2.50
N THR A 32 -0.90 5.04 -3.06
CA THR A 32 -2.17 5.27 -3.77
C THR A 32 -2.33 4.35 -5.00
N THR A 33 -1.23 4.03 -5.70
CA THR A 33 -1.26 3.10 -6.84
C THR A 33 -1.54 1.67 -6.37
N LEU A 34 -0.92 1.25 -5.27
CA LEU A 34 -1.16 -0.05 -4.67
C LEU A 34 -2.62 -0.17 -4.20
N THR A 35 -3.10 0.84 -3.46
CA THR A 35 -4.47 0.92 -2.93
C THR A 35 -5.53 0.89 -4.03
N ALA A 36 -5.34 1.66 -5.09
CA ALA A 36 -6.33 1.77 -6.17
C ALA A 36 -6.68 0.41 -6.80
N GLY A 37 -5.69 -0.42 -7.10
CA GLY A 37 -5.93 -1.76 -7.65
C GLY A 37 -6.60 -2.71 -6.65
N LEU A 38 -6.30 -2.59 -5.35
CA LEU A 38 -6.97 -3.38 -4.30
C LEU A 38 -8.44 -2.99 -4.16
N VAL A 39 -8.75 -1.69 -4.11
CA VAL A 39 -10.12 -1.18 -4.03
C VAL A 39 -10.94 -1.63 -5.24
N GLU A 40 -10.37 -1.50 -6.45
CA GLU A 40 -11.04 -1.92 -7.68
C GLU A 40 -11.29 -3.44 -7.70
N ALA A 41 -10.33 -4.24 -7.22
CA ALA A 41 -10.44 -5.69 -7.17
C ALA A 41 -11.44 -6.20 -6.12
N LEU A 42 -11.50 -5.56 -4.94
CA LEU A 42 -12.47 -5.88 -3.88
C LEU A 42 -13.88 -5.40 -4.20
N GLY A 43 -14.01 -4.42 -5.06
CA GLY A 43 -15.23 -3.70 -5.37
C GLY A 43 -15.39 -2.43 -4.53
N PRO A 44 -15.52 -1.25 -5.18
CA PRO A 44 -15.62 0.02 -4.48
C PRO A 44 -16.83 0.15 -3.56
N GLU A 45 -17.87 -0.67 -3.79
CA GLU A 45 -19.05 -0.76 -2.92
C GLU A 45 -18.82 -1.58 -1.64
N ARG A 46 -17.72 -2.33 -1.56
CA ARG A 46 -17.35 -3.18 -0.42
C ARG A 46 -16.11 -2.66 0.30
N CYS A 47 -15.39 -1.73 -0.29
CA CYS A 47 -14.11 -1.27 0.20
C CYS A 47 -14.09 0.25 0.40
N VAL A 48 -13.79 0.69 1.60
CA VAL A 48 -13.54 2.10 1.94
C VAL A 48 -12.04 2.36 1.95
N SER A 49 -11.60 3.42 1.28
CA SER A 49 -10.21 3.87 1.32
C SER A 49 -10.10 5.23 2.01
N LEU A 50 -9.16 5.33 2.97
CA LEU A 50 -8.85 6.56 3.71
C LEU A 50 -7.38 6.93 3.53
N CYS A 51 -7.13 8.23 3.35
CA CYS A 51 -5.79 8.79 3.35
C CYS A 51 -5.50 9.47 4.70
N THR A 52 -4.38 9.15 5.35
CA THR A 52 -4.01 9.80 6.61
C THR A 52 -3.59 11.25 6.44
N ASP A 53 -3.27 11.69 5.23
CA ASP A 53 -2.98 13.10 4.94
C ASP A 53 -4.22 14.00 5.11
N ASP A 54 -5.42 13.42 5.13
CA ASP A 54 -6.66 14.14 5.47
C ASP A 54 -6.68 14.66 6.92
N TYR A 55 -5.83 14.11 7.78
CA TYR A 55 -5.72 14.50 9.18
C TYR A 55 -4.75 15.66 9.44
N HIS A 56 -4.31 16.39 8.42
CA HIS A 56 -3.52 17.60 8.62
C HIS A 56 -4.23 18.61 9.50
N ARG A 57 -3.48 19.22 10.47
CA ARG A 57 -3.99 20.31 11.33
C ARG A 57 -4.00 21.65 10.62
N TYR A 58 -3.09 21.84 9.67
CA TYR A 58 -2.81 23.11 9.02
C TYR A 58 -2.91 22.97 7.50
N ASP A 59 -3.41 24.00 6.85
CA ASP A 59 -3.39 24.09 5.40
C ASP A 59 -1.94 24.30 4.86
N ARG A 60 -1.81 24.30 3.54
CA ARG A 60 -0.48 24.45 2.90
C ARG A 60 0.14 25.83 3.16
N ALA A 61 -0.66 26.88 3.28
CA ALA A 61 -0.18 28.25 3.51
C ALA A 61 0.28 28.40 4.97
N GLU A 62 -0.51 27.92 5.92
CA GLU A 62 -0.18 27.95 7.34
C GLU A 62 1.13 27.18 7.63
N ARG A 63 1.33 26.02 7.01
CA ARG A 63 2.54 25.20 7.20
C ARG A 63 3.85 25.91 6.82
N LYS A 64 3.80 26.92 5.93
CA LYS A 64 5.02 27.66 5.54
C LYS A 64 5.68 28.41 6.69
N SER A 65 4.93 28.76 7.72
CA SER A 65 5.40 29.50 8.89
C SER A 65 5.79 28.60 10.07
N LEU A 66 5.59 27.28 9.95
CA LEU A 66 5.87 26.32 11.01
C LEU A 66 7.33 25.83 10.97
N PRO A 67 7.90 25.46 12.11
CA PRO A 67 9.27 24.93 12.18
C PRO A 67 9.38 23.47 11.74
N PHE A 68 8.28 22.86 11.30
CA PHE A 68 8.18 21.45 10.88
C PHE A 68 7.36 21.31 9.61
N THR A 69 7.49 20.18 8.94
CA THR A 69 6.78 19.86 7.70
C THR A 69 5.53 19.00 7.95
N ALA A 70 4.82 18.63 6.88
CA ALA A 70 3.67 17.72 6.95
C ALA A 70 4.04 16.31 7.49
N LEU A 71 5.32 15.97 7.57
CA LEU A 71 5.82 14.69 8.07
C LEU A 71 5.99 14.68 9.59
N HIS A 72 5.85 15.82 10.25
CA HIS A 72 5.91 15.90 11.70
C HIS A 72 4.56 15.52 12.32
N PRO A 73 4.52 14.71 13.40
CA PRO A 73 3.27 14.33 14.06
C PRO A 73 2.43 15.52 14.49
N ASP A 74 3.05 16.59 15.01
CA ASP A 74 2.34 17.80 15.45
C ASP A 74 1.64 18.56 14.31
N CYS A 75 2.01 18.27 13.06
CA CYS A 75 1.30 18.79 11.90
C CYS A 75 0.00 18.04 11.60
N ASN A 76 -0.29 16.99 12.35
CA ASN A 76 -1.38 16.06 12.09
C ASN A 76 -2.22 15.80 13.35
N TYR A 77 -3.50 15.52 13.19
CA TYR A 77 -4.42 15.11 14.25
C TYR A 77 -4.27 13.62 14.54
N ILE A 78 -3.12 13.20 15.08
CA ILE A 78 -2.80 11.77 15.32
C ILE A 78 -3.82 11.14 16.27
N GLU A 79 -4.17 11.80 17.37
CA GLU A 79 -5.09 11.28 18.38
C GLU A 79 -6.52 11.12 17.83
N ILE A 80 -6.96 12.05 16.95
CA ILE A 80 -8.26 11.96 16.28
C ILE A 80 -8.24 10.81 15.27
N MET A 81 -7.14 10.64 14.53
CA MET A 81 -6.96 9.51 13.62
C MET A 81 -7.05 8.18 14.38
N GLU A 82 -6.39 8.04 15.53
CA GLU A 82 -6.46 6.85 16.37
C GLU A 82 -7.89 6.53 16.83
N GLN A 83 -8.62 7.54 17.30
CA GLN A 83 -10.03 7.37 17.69
C GLN A 83 -10.88 6.92 16.50
N HIS A 84 -10.69 7.52 15.34
CA HIS A 84 -11.41 7.15 14.12
C HIS A 84 -11.08 5.73 13.66
N LEU A 85 -9.82 5.30 13.74
CA LEU A 85 -9.43 3.93 13.41
C LEU A 85 -10.09 2.91 14.34
N GLN A 86 -10.17 3.21 15.64
CA GLN A 86 -10.85 2.34 16.62
C GLN A 86 -12.35 2.24 16.34
N LEU A 87 -13.01 3.36 16.04
CA LEU A 87 -14.44 3.38 15.69
C LEU A 87 -14.70 2.54 14.43
N LEU A 88 -13.91 2.77 13.38
CA LEU A 88 -14.02 2.02 12.13
C LEU A 88 -13.78 0.52 12.33
N ALA A 89 -12.74 0.14 13.09
CA ALA A 89 -12.48 -1.25 13.43
C ALA A 89 -13.63 -1.91 14.20
N GLY A 90 -14.39 -1.11 14.97
CA GLY A 90 -15.61 -1.52 15.64
C GLY A 90 -16.88 -1.43 14.79
N GLY A 91 -16.76 -1.15 13.49
CA GLY A 91 -17.93 -1.02 12.60
C GLY A 91 -18.74 0.26 12.78
N GLN A 92 -18.16 1.29 13.40
CA GLN A 92 -18.84 2.57 13.66
C GLN A 92 -18.45 3.62 12.61
N PRO A 93 -19.39 4.47 12.16
CA PRO A 93 -19.10 5.55 11.25
C PRO A 93 -18.29 6.68 11.91
N ILE A 94 -17.56 7.45 11.10
CA ILE A 94 -16.78 8.60 11.54
C ILE A 94 -17.07 9.83 10.69
N LEU A 95 -16.85 11.01 11.25
CA LEU A 95 -16.80 12.26 10.50
C LEU A 95 -15.33 12.64 10.28
N LYS A 96 -14.75 12.15 9.16
CA LYS A 96 -13.34 12.29 8.82
C LYS A 96 -13.01 13.72 8.41
N PRO A 97 -11.94 14.37 8.94
CA PRO A 97 -11.41 15.59 8.34
C PRO A 97 -11.00 15.34 6.89
N SER A 98 -10.91 16.37 6.10
CA SER A 98 -10.56 16.23 4.69
C SER A 98 -9.63 17.35 4.24
N TYR A 99 -8.64 16.96 3.43
CA TYR A 99 -7.63 17.86 2.89
C TYR A 99 -7.59 17.77 1.37
N ASP A 100 -7.75 18.89 0.69
CA ASP A 100 -7.62 18.96 -0.75
C ASP A 100 -6.17 19.18 -1.17
N HIS A 101 -5.55 18.13 -1.71
CA HIS A 101 -4.17 18.17 -2.19
C HIS A 101 -3.97 19.14 -3.38
N SER A 102 -4.99 19.44 -4.16
CA SER A 102 -4.89 20.33 -5.31
C SER A 102 -4.76 21.79 -4.86
N THR A 103 -5.64 22.23 -4.00
CA THR A 103 -5.65 23.58 -3.45
C THR A 103 -4.73 23.73 -2.23
N GLY A 104 -4.51 22.65 -1.49
CA GLY A 104 -3.76 22.65 -0.25
C GLY A 104 -4.55 23.16 0.95
N GLN A 105 -5.87 23.08 0.90
CA GLN A 105 -6.78 23.60 1.91
C GLN A 105 -7.44 22.47 2.71
N LEU A 106 -7.78 22.78 3.96
CA LEU A 106 -8.69 21.97 4.75
C LEU A 106 -10.12 22.23 4.24
N ILE A 107 -10.86 21.15 4.00
CA ILE A 107 -12.23 21.22 3.48
C ILE A 107 -13.22 20.61 4.46
N ARG A 108 -14.52 20.64 4.12
CA ARG A 108 -15.56 20.06 4.98
C ARG A 108 -15.30 18.59 5.29
N PRO A 109 -15.44 18.18 6.56
CA PRO A 109 -15.36 16.77 6.94
C PRO A 109 -16.36 15.91 6.16
N GLN A 110 -15.99 14.66 5.94
CA GLN A 110 -16.77 13.66 5.22
C GLN A 110 -17.27 12.57 6.16
N LEU A 111 -18.56 12.21 6.05
CA LEU A 111 -19.06 11.01 6.69
C LEU A 111 -18.46 9.78 5.99
N VAL A 112 -17.86 8.91 6.77
CA VAL A 112 -17.33 7.62 6.33
C VAL A 112 -18.06 6.52 7.09
N GLU A 113 -18.78 5.70 6.36
CA GLU A 113 -19.44 4.50 6.89
C GLU A 113 -18.54 3.30 6.62
N PRO A 114 -18.27 2.43 7.61
CA PRO A 114 -17.47 1.25 7.43
C PRO A 114 -18.16 0.27 6.47
N ASN A 115 -17.34 -0.48 5.73
CA ASN A 115 -17.79 -1.53 4.84
C ASN A 115 -16.98 -2.81 5.10
N ASP A 116 -17.11 -3.85 4.27
CA ASP A 116 -16.42 -5.14 4.46
C ASP A 116 -14.90 -4.97 4.63
N PHE A 117 -14.29 -4.06 3.85
CA PHE A 117 -12.87 -3.79 3.85
C PHE A 117 -12.60 -2.30 4.05
N ILE A 118 -11.59 -1.99 4.84
CA ILE A 118 -11.11 -0.62 5.05
C ILE A 118 -9.62 -0.58 4.78
N ILE A 119 -9.19 0.21 3.80
CA ILE A 119 -7.78 0.43 3.49
C ILE A 119 -7.39 1.83 3.95
N VAL A 120 -6.43 1.92 4.85
CA VAL A 120 -5.90 3.20 5.35
C VAL A 120 -4.49 3.38 4.81
N GLU A 121 -4.31 4.36 3.92
CA GLU A 121 -3.00 4.68 3.37
C GLU A 121 -2.47 6.01 3.88
N GLY A 122 -1.16 6.17 3.96
CA GLY A 122 -0.56 7.47 4.20
C GLY A 122 0.76 7.45 4.94
N LEU A 123 1.04 8.56 5.66
CA LEU A 123 2.30 8.76 6.35
C LEU A 123 2.31 8.11 7.74
N PHE A 124 1.18 8.03 8.43
CA PHE A 124 1.10 7.70 9.86
C PHE A 124 0.24 6.49 10.27
N PRO A 125 -0.21 5.60 9.37
CA PRO A 125 -1.14 4.55 9.79
C PRO A 125 -0.54 3.58 10.81
N LEU A 126 0.79 3.41 10.84
CA LEU A 126 1.48 2.52 11.77
C LEU A 126 2.27 3.26 12.86
N TYR A 127 2.07 4.58 13.00
CA TYR A 127 2.88 5.42 13.89
C TYR A 127 2.72 5.04 15.37
N SER A 128 1.52 4.78 15.83
CA SER A 128 1.28 4.47 17.23
C SER A 128 0.83 3.02 17.46
N LYS A 129 0.99 2.53 18.70
CA LYS A 129 0.53 1.20 19.09
C LYS A 129 -1.00 1.04 18.97
N LEU A 130 -1.75 2.11 19.29
CA LEU A 130 -3.21 2.09 19.20
C LEU A 130 -3.67 2.00 17.76
N ALA A 131 -3.06 2.77 16.87
CA ALA A 131 -3.36 2.68 15.44
C ALA A 131 -3.04 1.28 14.89
N ARG A 132 -1.85 0.74 15.18
CA ARG A 132 -1.46 -0.61 14.73
C ARG A 132 -2.41 -1.71 15.17
N ALA A 133 -2.94 -1.61 16.39
CA ALA A 133 -3.87 -2.59 16.93
C ALA A 133 -5.23 -2.65 16.20
N CYS A 134 -5.53 -1.68 15.35
CA CYS A 134 -6.75 -1.65 14.55
C CYS A 134 -6.66 -2.46 13.25
N PHE A 135 -5.45 -2.80 12.80
CA PHE A 135 -5.24 -3.44 11.49
C PHE A 135 -5.08 -4.95 11.59
N ASP A 136 -5.68 -5.65 10.65
CA ASP A 136 -5.53 -7.10 10.47
C ASP A 136 -4.29 -7.41 9.63
N VAL A 137 -3.93 -6.50 8.71
CA VAL A 137 -2.75 -6.59 7.85
C VAL A 137 -2.09 -5.22 7.77
N SER A 138 -0.77 -5.19 7.86
CA SER A 138 -0.01 -3.95 7.74
C SER A 138 1.11 -4.07 6.73
N VAL A 139 1.21 -3.08 5.85
CA VAL A 139 2.18 -3.00 4.76
C VAL A 139 2.97 -1.71 4.85
N PHE A 140 4.28 -1.79 4.68
CA PHE A 140 5.14 -0.62 4.51
C PHE A 140 5.78 -0.63 3.12
N LEU A 141 5.61 0.46 2.36
CA LEU A 141 6.26 0.64 1.06
C LEU A 141 7.61 1.34 1.24
N ASP A 142 8.67 0.63 0.87
CA ASP A 142 10.07 1.02 1.07
C ASP A 142 10.87 1.00 -0.25
N PRO A 143 10.45 1.74 -1.30
CA PRO A 143 11.24 1.80 -2.53
C PRO A 143 12.61 2.44 -2.28
N PRO A 144 13.65 2.13 -3.10
CA PRO A 144 14.91 2.83 -3.05
C PRO A 144 14.72 4.33 -3.14
N GLU A 145 15.53 5.08 -2.40
CA GLU A 145 15.38 6.54 -2.32
C GLU A 145 15.45 7.22 -3.71
N GLU A 146 16.34 6.77 -4.57
CA GLU A 146 16.46 7.25 -5.95
C GLU A 146 15.17 7.05 -6.77
N VAL A 147 14.53 5.88 -6.63
CA VAL A 147 13.25 5.56 -7.30
C VAL A 147 12.14 6.44 -6.75
N ARG A 148 12.07 6.59 -5.42
CA ARG A 148 11.09 7.42 -4.74
C ARG A 148 11.22 8.89 -5.13
N ARG A 149 12.46 9.42 -5.17
CA ARG A 149 12.76 10.81 -5.59
C ARG A 149 12.32 11.05 -7.03
N ASP A 150 12.64 10.14 -7.93
CA ASP A 150 12.23 10.24 -9.33
C ASP A 150 10.69 10.23 -9.47
N TRP A 151 10.00 9.32 -8.79
CA TRP A 151 8.54 9.30 -8.79
C TRP A 151 7.93 10.58 -8.23
N LYS A 152 8.50 11.13 -7.15
CA LYS A 152 8.03 12.40 -6.57
C LYS A 152 8.23 13.56 -7.52
N VAL A 153 9.40 13.67 -8.15
CA VAL A 153 9.69 14.70 -9.13
C VAL A 153 8.69 14.63 -10.30
N ARG A 154 8.53 13.47 -10.91
CA ARG A 154 7.58 13.28 -12.03
C ARG A 154 6.15 13.63 -11.65
N ARG A 155 5.70 13.16 -10.47
CA ARG A 155 4.34 13.41 -9.96
C ARG A 155 4.09 14.90 -9.72
N ASP A 156 4.99 15.57 -8.99
CA ASP A 156 4.78 16.93 -8.52
C ASP A 156 4.98 17.96 -9.64
N MET A 157 5.87 17.70 -10.60
CA MET A 157 5.96 18.48 -11.83
C MET A 157 4.67 18.36 -12.66
N ARG A 158 4.16 17.12 -12.85
CA ARG A 158 2.98 16.88 -13.71
C ARG A 158 1.67 17.35 -13.08
N LYS A 159 1.47 17.09 -11.78
CA LYS A 159 0.17 17.31 -11.10
C LYS A 159 0.09 18.66 -10.37
N ARG A 160 1.22 19.23 -9.97
CA ARG A 160 1.28 20.42 -9.10
C ARG A 160 2.01 21.60 -9.72
N GLY A 161 2.64 21.41 -10.89
CA GLY A 161 3.36 22.46 -11.59
C GLY A 161 4.67 22.92 -10.91
N TYR A 162 5.23 22.13 -10.01
CA TYR A 162 6.50 22.45 -9.35
C TYR A 162 7.67 22.24 -10.30
N THR A 163 8.76 23.02 -10.11
CA THR A 163 10.03 22.74 -10.77
C THR A 163 10.75 21.57 -10.09
N ARG A 164 11.71 20.96 -10.80
CA ARG A 164 12.53 19.89 -10.23
C ARG A 164 13.27 20.35 -8.98
N GLU A 165 13.84 21.56 -9.01
CA GLU A 165 14.59 22.16 -7.90
C GLU A 165 13.68 22.32 -6.66
N GLN A 166 12.47 22.84 -6.84
CA GLN A 166 11.51 23.00 -5.76
C GLN A 166 11.18 21.65 -5.10
N VAL A 167 10.98 20.59 -5.90
CA VAL A 167 10.70 19.25 -5.36
C VAL A 167 11.90 18.69 -4.60
N LEU A 168 13.12 18.86 -5.11
CA LEU A 168 14.33 18.38 -4.45
C LEU A 168 14.58 19.12 -3.12
N THR A 169 14.44 20.44 -3.10
CA THR A 169 14.55 21.25 -1.87
C THR A 169 13.51 20.82 -0.82
N GLU A 170 12.26 20.56 -1.26
CA GLU A 170 11.23 20.04 -0.36
C GLU A 170 11.57 18.66 0.19
N LEU A 171 12.14 17.77 -0.61
CA LEU A 171 12.58 16.44 -0.17
C LEU A 171 13.69 16.54 0.88
N GLU A 172 14.68 17.41 0.66
CA GLU A 172 15.78 17.64 1.61
C GLU A 172 15.28 18.19 2.94
N ALA A 173 14.36 19.17 2.90
CA ALA A 173 13.75 19.72 4.10
C ALA A 173 12.95 18.70 4.92
N ARG A 174 12.37 17.68 4.26
CA ARG A 174 11.57 16.62 4.89
C ARG A 174 12.35 15.42 5.37
N GLU A 175 13.60 15.29 4.94
CA GLU A 175 14.43 14.11 5.22
C GLU A 175 14.60 13.83 6.72
N PRO A 176 14.88 14.82 7.60
CA PRO A 176 15.00 14.57 9.04
C PRO A 176 13.70 14.01 9.66
N GLU A 177 12.54 14.54 9.26
CA GLU A 177 11.25 14.08 9.78
C GLU A 177 10.84 12.72 9.22
N SER A 178 11.14 12.46 7.95
CA SER A 178 10.95 11.13 7.36
C SER A 178 11.75 10.08 8.13
N ALA A 179 13.02 10.36 8.43
CA ALA A 179 13.88 9.46 9.19
C ALA A 179 13.40 9.27 10.64
N ALA A 180 12.86 10.33 11.26
CA ALA A 180 12.41 10.29 12.65
C ALA A 180 11.02 9.64 12.83
N PHE A 181 10.07 9.86 11.91
CA PHE A 181 8.66 9.55 12.15
C PHE A 181 8.03 8.59 11.13
N ILE A 182 8.51 8.56 9.88
CA ILE A 182 7.89 7.74 8.84
C ILE A 182 8.59 6.40 8.70
N ARG A 183 9.91 6.39 8.45
CA ARG A 183 10.69 5.16 8.23
C ARG A 183 10.70 4.19 9.41
N PRO A 184 10.67 4.63 10.70
CA PRO A 184 10.60 3.69 11.82
C PRO A 184 9.37 2.78 11.81
N GLN A 185 8.26 3.20 11.20
CA GLN A 185 7.04 2.39 11.06
C GLN A 185 7.27 1.10 10.24
N ARG A 186 8.34 1.05 9.43
CA ARG A 186 8.74 -0.13 8.68
C ARG A 186 8.92 -1.37 9.56
N GLN A 187 9.45 -1.20 10.75
CA GLN A 187 9.69 -2.30 11.71
C GLN A 187 8.39 -2.92 12.25
N ASP A 188 7.29 -2.18 12.21
CA ASP A 188 6.00 -2.57 12.76
C ASP A 188 5.04 -3.14 11.70
N ALA A 189 5.43 -3.18 10.42
CA ALA A 189 4.62 -3.73 9.34
C ALA A 189 4.78 -5.26 9.24
N ASP A 190 3.72 -5.97 8.86
CA ASP A 190 3.75 -7.41 8.59
C ASP A 190 4.48 -7.73 7.29
N ILE A 191 4.29 -6.85 6.30
CA ILE A 191 4.85 -6.99 4.96
C ILE A 191 5.57 -5.70 4.60
N VAL A 192 6.84 -5.80 4.17
CA VAL A 192 7.56 -4.67 3.58
C VAL A 192 7.68 -4.90 2.09
N VAL A 193 7.22 -3.94 1.29
CA VAL A 193 7.26 -4.01 -0.17
C VAL A 193 8.24 -2.99 -0.73
N ARG A 194 9.19 -3.46 -1.53
CA ARG A 194 10.20 -2.65 -2.19
C ARG A 194 10.06 -2.79 -3.70
N PHE A 195 9.62 -1.75 -4.39
CA PHE A 195 9.68 -1.67 -5.84
C PHE A 195 10.99 -0.99 -6.25
N GLY A 196 11.82 -1.70 -7.01
CA GLY A 196 13.12 -1.15 -7.41
C GLY A 196 13.83 -2.01 -8.46
N PRO A 197 15.00 -1.56 -8.94
CA PRO A 197 15.89 -2.38 -9.74
C PRO A 197 16.42 -3.55 -8.90
N ILE A 198 16.85 -4.62 -9.56
CA ILE A 198 17.46 -5.76 -8.88
C ILE A 198 18.84 -5.36 -8.35
N ALA A 199 19.06 -5.60 -7.06
CA ALA A 199 20.35 -5.28 -6.43
C ALA A 199 21.51 -6.04 -7.11
N GLY A 200 22.59 -5.30 -7.45
CA GLY A 200 23.79 -5.85 -8.09
C GLY A 200 23.66 -6.14 -9.59
N ARG A 201 22.56 -5.71 -10.21
CA ARG A 201 22.39 -5.75 -11.66
C ARG A 201 22.43 -4.34 -12.23
N GLU A 202 23.22 -4.12 -13.28
CA GLU A 202 23.20 -2.88 -14.07
C GLU A 202 22.04 -2.96 -15.08
N ASP A 203 20.89 -2.43 -14.68
CA ASP A 203 19.72 -2.35 -15.55
C ASP A 203 19.69 -0.99 -16.28
N SER A 204 19.17 -0.98 -17.50
CA SER A 204 18.89 0.29 -18.20
C SER A 204 17.74 1.03 -17.52
N SER A 205 17.65 2.35 -17.72
CA SER A 205 16.57 3.18 -17.17
C SER A 205 15.16 2.72 -17.58
N ASP A 206 15.05 1.94 -18.63
CA ASP A 206 13.81 1.44 -19.20
C ASP A 206 13.46 0.04 -18.72
N THR A 207 14.33 -0.59 -17.92
CA THR A 207 14.04 -1.92 -17.36
C THR A 207 12.89 -1.80 -16.35
N PRO A 208 11.83 -2.62 -16.49
CA PRO A 208 10.73 -2.62 -15.54
C PRO A 208 11.21 -2.93 -14.13
N LEU A 209 10.70 -2.19 -13.14
CA LEU A 209 11.03 -2.43 -11.74
C LEU A 209 10.55 -3.80 -11.30
N SER A 210 11.36 -4.46 -10.50
CA SER A 210 11.01 -5.67 -9.77
C SER A 210 10.37 -5.32 -8.42
N ALA A 211 9.75 -6.30 -7.75
CA ALA A 211 9.27 -6.15 -6.39
C ALA A 211 9.94 -7.16 -5.46
N GLU A 212 10.27 -6.72 -4.27
CA GLU A 212 10.70 -7.57 -3.16
C GLU A 212 9.66 -7.43 -2.04
N LEU A 213 9.09 -8.53 -1.59
CA LEU A 213 8.17 -8.60 -0.46
C LEU A 213 8.84 -9.33 0.69
N MET A 214 9.21 -8.60 1.73
CA MET A 214 9.63 -9.19 2.99
C MET A 214 8.40 -9.57 3.79
N LEU A 215 8.23 -10.86 4.02
CA LEU A 215 7.10 -11.48 4.70
C LEU A 215 7.53 -11.84 6.13
N ARG A 216 7.02 -11.12 7.11
CA ARG A 216 7.32 -11.40 8.52
C ARG A 216 6.37 -12.46 9.08
N PRO A 217 6.81 -13.30 10.02
CA PRO A 217 5.97 -14.34 10.63
C PRO A 217 4.98 -13.77 11.67
N THR A 218 4.50 -12.54 11.48
CA THR A 218 3.52 -11.86 12.32
C THR A 218 2.09 -12.19 11.92
N ILE A 219 1.89 -12.51 10.64
CA ILE A 219 0.64 -12.99 10.08
C ILE A 219 0.87 -14.28 9.29
N ARG A 220 -0.21 -15.01 9.03
CA ARG A 220 -0.13 -16.23 8.20
C ARG A 220 -0.03 -15.85 6.73
N HIS A 221 1.01 -16.33 6.05
CA HIS A 221 1.21 -16.14 4.62
C HIS A 221 0.62 -17.29 3.79
N PRO A 222 0.28 -17.05 2.50
CA PRO A 222 -0.20 -18.10 1.62
C PRO A 222 0.85 -19.21 1.42
N ASP A 223 0.40 -20.43 1.18
CA ASP A 223 1.29 -21.51 0.73
C ASP A 223 1.70 -21.27 -0.72
N LEU A 224 2.95 -20.87 -0.91
CA LEU A 224 3.52 -20.57 -2.22
C LEU A 224 4.24 -21.79 -2.87
N THR A 225 4.11 -23.01 -2.30
CA THR A 225 4.81 -24.18 -2.78
C THR A 225 4.57 -24.45 -4.26
N GLU A 226 3.33 -24.34 -4.72
CA GLU A 226 2.96 -24.54 -6.12
C GLU A 226 3.55 -23.49 -7.07
N VAL A 227 3.61 -22.23 -6.65
CA VAL A 227 4.12 -21.11 -7.44
C VAL A 227 5.65 -21.06 -7.48
N LEU A 228 6.31 -21.68 -6.52
CA LEU A 228 7.78 -21.76 -6.43
C LEU A 228 8.37 -22.97 -7.17
N ARG A 229 7.56 -23.71 -7.93
CA ARG A 229 8.02 -24.84 -8.75
C ARG A 229 9.02 -24.41 -9.83
N PRO A 230 9.92 -25.31 -10.27
CA PRO A 230 11.01 -24.97 -11.20
C PRO A 230 10.59 -24.20 -12.46
N GLY A 231 9.41 -24.48 -13.01
CA GLY A 231 8.89 -23.83 -14.23
C GLY A 231 8.49 -22.36 -14.06
N LEU A 232 8.22 -21.89 -12.84
CA LEU A 232 7.79 -20.51 -12.53
C LEU A 232 8.86 -19.67 -11.82
N ARG A 233 10.02 -20.27 -11.51
CA ARG A 233 11.13 -19.59 -10.78
C ARG A 233 11.73 -18.39 -11.50
N ARG A 234 11.51 -18.25 -12.79
CA ARG A 234 11.94 -17.06 -13.54
C ARG A 234 11.14 -15.82 -13.18
N ALA A 235 9.84 -15.99 -12.91
CA ALA A 235 8.96 -14.88 -12.56
C ALA A 235 9.08 -14.52 -11.09
N MET A 236 9.24 -15.51 -10.21
CA MET A 236 9.28 -15.32 -8.77
C MET A 236 10.15 -16.35 -8.08
N HIS A 237 10.86 -15.95 -7.05
CA HIS A 237 11.58 -16.86 -6.16
C HIS A 237 11.57 -16.38 -4.71
N LEU A 238 11.67 -17.32 -3.79
CA LEU A 238 11.76 -17.08 -2.35
C LEU A 238 13.21 -17.14 -1.89
N LYS A 239 13.59 -16.24 -1.01
CA LYS A 239 14.88 -16.19 -0.34
C LYS A 239 14.66 -16.06 1.16
N LEU A 240 15.35 -16.87 1.93
CA LEU A 240 15.46 -16.66 3.37
C LEU A 240 16.45 -15.50 3.62
N THR A 241 16.00 -14.44 4.26
CA THR A 241 16.81 -13.25 4.58
C THR A 241 16.78 -12.95 6.07
N ARG A 242 17.47 -11.91 6.47
CA ARG A 242 17.32 -11.31 7.81
C ARG A 242 16.84 -9.88 7.67
N ASP A 243 15.86 -9.53 8.45
CA ASP A 243 15.41 -8.14 8.56
C ASP A 243 16.47 -7.29 9.27
N THR A 244 16.28 -5.98 9.30
CA THR A 244 17.20 -5.00 9.92
C THR A 244 17.41 -5.22 11.41
N ASP A 245 16.45 -5.88 12.10
CA ASP A 245 16.55 -6.28 13.51
C ASP A 245 17.24 -7.66 13.71
N GLY A 246 17.73 -8.29 12.62
CA GLY A 246 18.41 -9.58 12.63
C GLY A 246 17.47 -10.79 12.63
N ARG A 247 16.15 -10.62 12.72
CA ARG A 247 15.19 -11.73 12.67
C ARG A 247 15.13 -12.35 11.28
N PRO A 248 14.97 -13.67 11.18
CA PRO A 248 14.74 -14.32 9.90
C PRO A 248 13.39 -13.87 9.31
N ALA A 249 13.37 -13.63 8.00
CA ALA A 249 12.18 -13.31 7.24
C ALA A 249 12.26 -13.96 5.85
N ASP A 250 11.12 -14.32 5.31
CA ASP A 250 11.02 -14.76 3.94
C ASP A 250 10.94 -13.54 3.02
N THR A 251 11.80 -13.49 2.00
CA THR A 251 11.74 -12.43 0.99
C THR A 251 11.38 -13.02 -0.35
N LEU A 252 10.23 -12.62 -0.85
CA LEU A 252 9.71 -13.00 -2.14
C LEU A 252 10.17 -11.99 -3.19
N HIS A 253 10.92 -12.43 -4.18
CA HIS A 253 11.36 -11.62 -5.30
C HIS A 253 10.47 -11.86 -6.52
N ILE A 254 9.89 -10.81 -7.06
CA ILE A 254 9.04 -10.80 -8.25
C ILE A 254 9.75 -9.99 -9.33
N HIS A 255 10.10 -10.64 -10.44
CA HIS A 255 10.93 -10.02 -11.47
C HIS A 255 10.11 -9.23 -12.50
N GLY A 256 10.46 -7.96 -12.70
CA GLY A 256 9.77 -7.07 -13.64
C GLY A 256 10.08 -7.31 -15.12
N TYR A 257 11.16 -8.03 -15.42
CA TYR A 257 11.63 -8.30 -16.79
C TYR A 257 11.11 -9.61 -17.37
N VAL A 258 10.29 -10.33 -16.64
CA VAL A 258 9.75 -11.63 -17.08
C VAL A 258 8.65 -11.41 -18.13
N PRO A 259 8.58 -12.26 -19.17
CA PRO A 259 7.52 -12.22 -20.16
C PRO A 259 6.13 -12.25 -19.50
N ARG A 260 5.20 -11.50 -20.06
CA ARG A 260 3.83 -11.38 -19.54
C ARG A 260 3.13 -12.74 -19.41
N GLU A 261 3.39 -13.67 -20.31
CA GLU A 261 2.79 -15.00 -20.30
C GLU A 261 3.18 -15.79 -19.04
N GLU A 262 4.43 -15.67 -18.59
CA GLU A 262 4.92 -16.33 -17.36
C GLU A 262 4.29 -15.67 -16.12
N SER A 263 4.19 -14.35 -16.09
CA SER A 263 3.52 -13.62 -15.00
C SER A 263 2.02 -13.94 -14.91
N VAL A 264 1.33 -14.03 -16.04
CA VAL A 264 -0.09 -14.41 -16.09
C VAL A 264 -0.28 -15.86 -15.63
N ALA A 265 0.65 -16.75 -15.96
CA ALA A 265 0.60 -18.13 -15.46
C ALA A 265 0.75 -18.18 -13.93
N LEU A 266 1.67 -17.38 -13.39
CA LEU A 266 1.87 -17.23 -11.95
C LEU A 266 0.62 -16.65 -11.26
N GLU A 267 0.04 -15.58 -11.81
CA GLU A 267 -1.20 -14.98 -11.29
C GLU A 267 -2.34 -16.00 -11.21
N LYS A 268 -2.50 -16.84 -12.24
CA LYS A 268 -3.53 -17.90 -12.25
C LYS A 268 -3.34 -18.91 -11.12
N VAL A 269 -2.10 -19.31 -10.86
CA VAL A 269 -1.81 -20.26 -9.77
C VAL A 269 -2.08 -19.62 -8.40
N ILE A 270 -1.64 -18.38 -8.17
CA ILE A 270 -1.93 -17.65 -6.93
C ILE A 270 -3.45 -17.46 -6.79
N TRP A 271 -4.11 -17.03 -7.86
CA TRP A 271 -5.56 -16.79 -7.83
C TRP A 271 -6.38 -18.05 -7.53
N ALA A 272 -5.94 -19.19 -8.06
CA ALA A 272 -6.61 -20.47 -7.78
C ALA A 272 -6.57 -20.86 -6.29
N SER A 273 -5.59 -20.35 -5.53
CA SER A 273 -5.50 -20.57 -4.07
C SER A 273 -6.32 -19.58 -3.25
N ILE A 274 -6.72 -18.44 -3.84
CA ILE A 274 -7.40 -17.33 -3.14
C ILE A 274 -8.88 -17.27 -3.51
N GLY A 275 -9.14 -17.40 -4.82
CA GLY A 275 -10.42 -17.10 -5.43
C GLY A 275 -11.39 -18.28 -5.45
N GLU A 276 -12.58 -18.02 -5.97
CA GLU A 276 -13.55 -19.09 -6.26
C GLU A 276 -13.03 -19.97 -7.41
N PRO A 277 -13.17 -21.30 -7.31
CA PRO A 277 -12.76 -22.20 -8.39
C PRO A 277 -13.37 -21.82 -9.73
N GLY A 278 -12.53 -21.65 -10.75
CA GLY A 278 -12.96 -21.31 -12.13
C GLY A 278 -13.16 -19.81 -12.40
N SER A 279 -12.97 -18.94 -11.43
CA SER A 279 -12.95 -17.49 -11.65
C SER A 279 -11.60 -17.03 -12.22
N ALA A 280 -11.57 -15.87 -12.90
CA ALA A 280 -10.34 -15.25 -13.38
C ALA A 280 -9.88 -14.17 -12.40
N ALA A 281 -8.56 -13.97 -12.26
CA ALA A 281 -8.01 -12.86 -11.50
C ALA A 281 -8.54 -11.51 -12.03
N PRO A 282 -8.76 -10.52 -11.16
CA PRO A 282 -9.24 -9.21 -11.59
C PRO A 282 -8.27 -8.53 -12.58
N GLU A 283 -8.78 -8.04 -13.69
CA GLU A 283 -7.98 -7.40 -14.76
C GLU A 283 -7.39 -6.03 -14.35
N CYS A 284 -7.89 -5.45 -13.27
CA CYS A 284 -7.43 -4.16 -12.74
C CYS A 284 -6.06 -4.24 -12.07
N LEU A 285 -5.61 -5.44 -11.68
CA LEU A 285 -4.36 -5.62 -10.96
C LEU A 285 -3.15 -5.21 -11.81
N GLY A 286 -2.19 -4.53 -11.18
CA GLY A 286 -0.98 -4.06 -11.81
C GLY A 286 -1.13 -2.81 -12.67
N ARG A 287 -2.31 -2.19 -12.75
CA ARG A 287 -2.55 -1.03 -13.59
C ARG A 287 -1.81 0.21 -13.07
N LEU A 288 -0.99 0.84 -13.92
CA LEU A 288 -0.25 2.09 -13.66
C LEU A 288 -0.89 3.30 -14.35
N GLY A 289 -1.80 3.06 -15.28
CA GLY A 289 -2.51 4.05 -16.08
C GLY A 289 -3.36 3.36 -17.15
N PRO A 290 -3.93 4.10 -18.10
CA PRO A 290 -4.87 3.53 -19.08
C PRO A 290 -4.27 2.38 -19.91
N GLU A 291 -2.99 2.47 -20.27
CA GLU A 291 -2.32 1.50 -21.15
C GLU A 291 -1.09 0.84 -20.50
N ALA A 292 -0.74 1.21 -19.25
CA ALA A 292 0.46 0.73 -18.59
C ALA A 292 0.11 -0.24 -17.45
N ARG A 293 0.83 -1.37 -17.41
CA ARG A 293 0.73 -2.40 -16.37
C ARG A 293 2.11 -2.78 -15.85
N SER A 294 2.16 -3.11 -14.58
CA SER A 294 3.34 -3.68 -13.90
C SER A 294 2.99 -5.06 -13.38
N GLU A 295 3.68 -6.08 -13.89
CA GLU A 295 3.48 -7.47 -13.44
C GLU A 295 3.86 -7.65 -11.95
N PRO A 296 4.98 -7.07 -11.46
CA PRO A 296 5.29 -7.12 -10.02
C PRO A 296 4.23 -6.45 -9.14
N LEU A 297 3.63 -5.34 -9.60
CA LEU A 297 2.53 -4.71 -8.88
C LEU A 297 1.29 -5.60 -8.85
N ALA A 298 0.95 -6.23 -9.97
CA ALA A 298 -0.20 -7.14 -10.05
C ALA A 298 -0.07 -8.32 -9.07
N ILE A 299 1.09 -8.96 -9.05
CA ILE A 299 1.36 -10.08 -8.14
C ILE A 299 1.37 -9.60 -6.68
N THR A 300 1.95 -8.43 -6.40
CA THR A 300 1.92 -7.83 -5.05
C THR A 300 0.48 -7.60 -4.59
N GLN A 301 -0.35 -6.96 -5.42
CA GLN A 301 -1.76 -6.73 -5.10
C GLN A 301 -2.52 -8.05 -4.91
N LEU A 302 -2.24 -9.06 -5.72
CA LEU A 302 -2.86 -10.37 -5.60
C LEU A 302 -2.54 -11.06 -4.27
N LEU A 303 -1.28 -11.00 -3.82
CA LEU A 303 -0.87 -11.51 -2.51
C LEU A 303 -1.51 -10.76 -1.36
N LEU A 304 -1.66 -9.44 -1.46
CA LEU A 304 -2.36 -8.65 -0.45
C LEU A 304 -3.86 -8.94 -0.43
N LEU A 305 -4.49 -9.18 -1.58
CA LEU A 305 -5.88 -9.65 -1.65
C LEU A 305 -6.05 -10.98 -0.91
N HIS A 306 -5.09 -11.91 -1.05
CA HIS A 306 -5.14 -13.16 -0.28
C HIS A 306 -5.23 -12.88 1.22
N HIS A 307 -4.36 -12.02 1.77
CA HIS A 307 -4.38 -11.70 3.19
C HIS A 307 -5.69 -11.06 3.64
N LEU A 308 -6.24 -10.15 2.84
CA LEU A 308 -7.51 -9.48 3.16
C LEU A 308 -8.69 -10.47 3.15
N LEU A 309 -8.72 -11.37 2.17
CA LEU A 309 -9.79 -12.36 2.05
C LEU A 309 -9.70 -13.44 3.12
N GLU A 310 -8.50 -13.83 3.55
CA GLU A 310 -8.30 -14.76 4.66
C GLU A 310 -8.66 -14.14 6.02
N ALA A 311 -8.32 -12.86 6.24
CA ALA A 311 -8.68 -12.14 7.47
C ALA A 311 -10.21 -11.93 7.61
N GLY A 312 -10.94 -11.94 6.48
CA GLY A 312 -12.40 -11.80 6.43
C GLY A 312 -13.19 -13.11 6.57
N ARG A 313 -12.50 -14.26 6.64
CA ARG A 313 -13.11 -15.59 6.84
C ARG A 313 -13.19 -15.93 8.32
#